data_2e190c21851f5fbda476fb0d45444c51
#
_entry.id   2e190c21851f5fbda476fb0d45444c51
#
_cell.length_a   1.000
_cell.length_b   1.000
_cell.length_c   1.000
_cell.angle_alpha   90.00
_cell.angle_beta   90.00
_cell.angle_gamma   90.00
#
_symmetry.space_group_name_H-M   'P 1'
#
loop_
_entity.id
_entity.type
_entity.pdbx_description
1 polymer ?
#
loop_
_entity_poly.entity_id
_entity_poly.type
_entity_poly.pdbx_seq_one_letter_code
_entity_poly.pdbx_strand_id
1 'polypeptide(L)'
;VNKVVAKTNSKDAYITLSELAAENGATSGLRANDEFETTGFENDQIVLFTYANNEIQSVKAAESAEGTLTRKVSGKSINLGETKYDFSKMYSVDGGESSLGIDSEYGVYLDANGYAIYVEETEYNIADYAYLRALQGSSVAFASDKAALITYDGKMKTVDTKEDYTNDFAGYGSELQIGNANSEIVLVKETAVVGYIALTDL
;
A
#
# COMPACT_ATOMS: atom_id res chain seq x y z
N VAL A 1 6.76 12.05 -9.73
CA VAL A 1 7.64 13.24 -9.53
C VAL A 1 8.86 12.84 -8.72
N ASN A 2 10.06 13.05 -9.25
CA ASN A 2 11.31 12.68 -8.57
C ASN A 2 11.77 13.77 -7.58
N LYS A 3 11.61 15.02 -7.96
CA LYS A 3 12.04 16.16 -7.13
C LYS A 3 11.20 17.41 -7.40
N VAL A 4 10.84 18.09 -6.32
CA VAL A 4 10.21 19.42 -6.36
C VAL A 4 11.21 20.45 -5.86
N VAL A 5 11.44 21.51 -6.61
CA VAL A 5 12.35 22.59 -6.27
C VAL A 5 11.60 23.91 -6.21
N ALA A 6 11.64 24.55 -5.05
CA ALA A 6 11.02 25.85 -4.84
C ALA A 6 11.72 26.95 -5.64
N LYS A 7 10.98 28.04 -5.96
CA LYS A 7 11.52 29.23 -6.59
C LYS A 7 12.65 29.83 -5.76
N THR A 8 13.71 30.24 -6.45
CA THR A 8 14.83 31.01 -5.90
C THR A 8 14.93 32.38 -6.56
N ASN A 9 15.87 33.21 -6.11
CA ASN A 9 16.11 34.53 -6.73
C ASN A 9 16.60 34.45 -8.18
N SER A 10 17.13 33.30 -8.60
CA SER A 10 17.75 33.11 -9.91
C SER A 10 17.08 32.08 -10.81
N LYS A 11 16.09 31.36 -10.29
CA LYS A 11 15.40 30.28 -11.02
C LYS A 11 13.98 30.13 -10.54
N ASP A 12 13.04 29.94 -11.48
CA ASP A 12 11.65 29.62 -11.16
C ASP A 12 11.52 28.22 -10.55
N ALA A 13 10.39 27.97 -9.91
CA ALA A 13 10.10 26.65 -9.35
C ALA A 13 9.98 25.60 -10.46
N TYR A 14 10.51 24.42 -10.24
CA TYR A 14 10.47 23.34 -11.22
C TYR A 14 10.38 21.97 -10.55
N ILE A 15 10.02 21.00 -11.35
CA ILE A 15 10.07 19.59 -10.98
C ILE A 15 11.01 18.85 -11.92
N THR A 16 11.54 17.72 -11.44
CA THR A 16 12.13 16.68 -12.27
C THR A 16 11.27 15.41 -12.17
N LEU A 17 11.29 14.61 -13.22
CA LEU A 17 10.52 13.37 -13.28
C LEU A 17 11.46 12.17 -13.32
N SER A 18 11.02 11.07 -12.70
CA SER A 18 11.56 9.73 -12.93
C SER A 18 10.52 8.92 -13.67
N GLU A 19 10.91 8.25 -14.72
CA GLU A 19 10.05 7.30 -15.41
C GLU A 19 10.03 5.99 -14.64
N LEU A 20 8.84 5.48 -14.36
CA LEU A 20 8.67 4.15 -13.81
C LEU A 20 8.97 3.11 -14.88
N ALA A 21 9.70 2.07 -14.51
CA ALA A 21 10.05 0.99 -15.43
C ALA A 21 8.79 0.24 -15.87
N ALA A 22 8.46 0.32 -17.16
CA ALA A 22 7.31 -0.41 -17.67
C ALA A 22 7.56 -1.93 -17.68
N GLU A 23 6.53 -2.72 -17.37
CA GLU A 23 6.60 -4.20 -17.35
C GLU A 23 7.07 -4.79 -18.68
N ASN A 24 6.80 -4.12 -19.80
CA ASN A 24 7.25 -4.53 -21.14
C ASN A 24 8.62 -3.94 -21.54
N GLY A 25 9.30 -3.20 -20.64
CA GLY A 25 10.59 -2.56 -20.88
C GLY A 25 10.56 -1.33 -21.81
N ALA A 26 9.38 -0.81 -22.16
CA ALA A 26 9.26 0.41 -22.96
C ALA A 26 9.69 1.65 -22.14
N THR A 27 10.22 2.67 -22.81
CA THR A 27 10.65 3.93 -22.21
C THR A 27 10.20 5.12 -23.06
N SER A 28 10.00 6.29 -22.39
CA SER A 28 9.69 7.56 -23.07
C SER A 28 10.92 8.28 -23.62
N GLY A 29 12.11 7.91 -23.14
CA GLY A 29 13.35 8.63 -23.42
C GLY A 29 13.59 9.83 -22.51
N LEU A 30 12.81 10.00 -21.45
CA LEU A 30 13.00 11.02 -20.41
C LEU A 30 14.40 10.92 -19.79
N ARG A 31 15.03 12.06 -19.52
CA ARG A 31 16.34 12.12 -18.87
C ARG A 31 16.19 12.58 -17.43
N ALA A 32 17.01 12.04 -16.55
CA ALA A 32 16.95 12.31 -15.09
C ALA A 32 17.08 13.79 -14.69
N ASN A 33 17.67 14.63 -15.57
CA ASN A 33 17.88 16.06 -15.32
C ASN A 33 16.95 16.95 -16.14
N ASP A 34 15.99 16.39 -16.87
CA ASP A 34 15.00 17.19 -17.57
C ASP A 34 14.10 17.87 -16.54
N GLU A 35 14.02 19.19 -16.62
CA GLU A 35 13.28 20.02 -15.70
C GLU A 35 12.01 20.54 -16.37
N PHE A 36 10.96 20.68 -15.59
CA PHE A 36 9.71 21.31 -16.02
C PHE A 36 9.33 22.43 -15.04
N GLU A 37 9.29 23.66 -15.53
CA GLU A 37 8.92 24.80 -14.72
C GLU A 37 7.44 24.75 -14.36
N THR A 38 7.15 24.55 -13.10
CA THR A 38 5.77 24.42 -12.57
C THR A 38 5.75 24.49 -11.05
N THR A 39 4.54 24.58 -10.52
CA THR A 39 4.23 24.51 -9.08
C THR A 39 3.02 23.58 -8.85
N GLY A 40 2.80 23.18 -7.60
CA GLY A 40 1.59 22.43 -7.23
C GLY A 40 1.70 20.91 -7.38
N PHE A 41 2.94 20.41 -7.45
CA PHE A 41 3.22 18.97 -7.36
C PHE A 41 4.01 18.65 -6.09
N GLU A 42 3.92 17.41 -5.65
CA GLU A 42 4.62 16.86 -4.49
C GLU A 42 5.66 15.82 -4.94
N ASN A 43 6.65 15.57 -4.07
CA ASN A 43 7.59 14.47 -4.29
C ASN A 43 6.79 13.15 -4.33
N ASP A 44 7.26 12.21 -5.11
CA ASP A 44 6.69 10.87 -5.32
C ASP A 44 5.26 10.85 -5.92
N GLN A 45 4.68 12.01 -6.19
CA GLN A 45 3.39 12.09 -6.86
C GLN A 45 3.44 11.48 -8.26
N ILE A 46 2.49 10.60 -8.57
CA ILE A 46 2.34 9.98 -9.89
C ILE A 46 1.70 10.97 -10.87
N VAL A 47 2.36 11.16 -11.99
CA VAL A 47 1.95 12.15 -13.00
C VAL A 47 1.98 11.55 -14.41
N LEU A 48 1.15 12.10 -15.26
CA LEU A 48 1.21 11.94 -16.72
C LEU A 48 2.05 13.06 -17.29
N PHE A 49 2.96 12.76 -18.20
CA PHE A 49 3.73 13.76 -18.91
C PHE A 49 3.78 13.50 -20.41
N THR A 50 4.00 14.52 -21.20
CA THR A 50 4.33 14.38 -22.60
C THR A 50 5.77 14.81 -22.83
N TYR A 51 6.50 13.98 -23.60
CA TYR A 51 7.91 14.20 -23.90
C TYR A 51 8.13 14.28 -25.40
N ALA A 52 8.61 15.38 -25.89
CA ALA A 52 8.92 15.59 -27.30
C ALA A 52 10.08 16.57 -27.48
N ASN A 53 10.84 16.44 -28.56
CA ASN A 53 11.99 17.29 -28.87
C ASN A 53 13.05 17.32 -27.76
N ASN A 54 13.20 16.23 -27.00
CA ASN A 54 14.08 16.11 -25.82
C ASN A 54 13.70 17.03 -24.64
N GLU A 55 12.44 17.40 -24.51
CA GLU A 55 11.93 18.23 -23.44
C GLU A 55 10.57 17.74 -22.92
N ILE A 56 10.28 17.98 -21.64
CA ILE A 56 8.95 17.77 -21.07
C ILE A 56 8.04 18.90 -21.57
N GLN A 57 6.98 18.53 -22.26
CA GLN A 57 6.04 19.51 -22.85
C GLN A 57 4.85 19.81 -21.92
N SER A 58 4.43 18.84 -21.14
CA SER A 58 3.33 19.00 -20.19
C SER A 58 3.43 17.97 -19.06
N VAL A 59 2.89 18.33 -17.90
CA VAL A 59 2.74 17.46 -16.74
C VAL A 59 1.36 17.65 -16.15
N LYS A 60 0.71 16.55 -15.81
CA LYS A 60 -0.62 16.52 -15.20
C LYS A 60 -0.64 15.42 -14.11
N ALA A 61 -1.29 15.66 -12.98
CA ALA A 61 -1.52 14.61 -11.99
C ALA A 61 -2.31 13.46 -12.62
N ALA A 62 -1.92 12.22 -12.34
CA ALA A 62 -2.70 11.06 -12.75
C ALA A 62 -3.98 10.96 -11.90
N GLU A 63 -5.07 10.53 -12.51
CA GLU A 63 -6.26 10.14 -11.76
C GLU A 63 -5.98 8.78 -11.09
N SER A 64 -6.52 8.58 -9.89
CA SER A 64 -6.31 7.35 -9.13
C SER A 64 -7.63 6.79 -8.58
N ALA A 65 -7.61 5.49 -8.31
CA ALA A 65 -8.66 4.78 -7.58
C ALA A 65 -8.01 3.76 -6.65
N GLU A 66 -8.65 3.43 -5.55
CA GLU A 66 -8.17 2.47 -4.56
C GLU A 66 -9.20 1.39 -4.31
N GLY A 67 -8.75 0.24 -3.86
CA GLY A 67 -9.62 -0.86 -3.45
C GLY A 67 -8.91 -2.20 -3.36
N THR A 68 -9.64 -3.19 -2.86
CA THR A 68 -9.18 -4.56 -2.70
C THR A 68 -9.02 -5.25 -4.05
N LEU A 69 -7.87 -5.87 -4.30
CA LEU A 69 -7.62 -6.64 -5.52
C LEU A 69 -8.40 -7.95 -5.49
N THR A 70 -9.44 -8.05 -6.31
CA THR A 70 -10.30 -9.26 -6.39
C THR A 70 -9.95 -10.17 -7.55
N ARG A 71 -9.29 -9.64 -8.58
CA ARG A 71 -8.89 -10.40 -9.76
C ARG A 71 -7.70 -9.76 -10.46
N LYS A 72 -6.79 -10.60 -10.99
CA LYS A 72 -5.74 -10.16 -11.91
C LYS A 72 -5.69 -11.05 -13.15
N VAL A 73 -5.37 -10.45 -14.29
CA VAL A 73 -5.09 -11.13 -15.56
C VAL A 73 -3.77 -10.60 -16.07
N SER A 74 -2.72 -11.43 -15.98
CA SER A 74 -1.35 -11.04 -16.26
C SER A 74 -1.20 -10.36 -17.62
N GLY A 75 -0.50 -9.23 -17.63
CA GLY A 75 -0.26 -8.38 -18.79
C GLY A 75 -1.50 -7.70 -19.36
N LYS A 76 -2.66 -7.76 -18.69
CA LYS A 76 -3.92 -7.27 -19.25
C LYS A 76 -4.72 -6.37 -18.33
N SER A 77 -5.02 -6.80 -17.10
CA SER A 77 -5.94 -6.05 -16.24
C SER A 77 -5.92 -6.51 -14.79
N ILE A 78 -6.40 -5.62 -13.92
CA ILE A 78 -6.76 -5.91 -12.54
C ILE A 78 -8.22 -5.51 -12.28
N ASN A 79 -8.81 -6.09 -11.24
CA ASN A 79 -10.08 -5.61 -10.69
C ASN A 79 -9.85 -5.18 -9.23
N LEU A 80 -10.23 -3.95 -8.92
CA LEU A 80 -10.35 -3.47 -7.55
C LEU A 80 -11.84 -3.49 -7.17
N GLY A 81 -12.20 -4.37 -6.25
CA GLY A 81 -13.60 -4.71 -6.01
C GLY A 81 -14.28 -5.23 -7.30
N GLU A 82 -15.35 -4.56 -7.71
CA GLU A 82 -16.09 -4.89 -8.94
C GLU A 82 -15.57 -4.14 -10.17
N THR A 83 -14.74 -3.13 -10.00
CA THR A 83 -14.27 -2.27 -11.09
C THR A 83 -13.03 -2.86 -11.77
N LYS A 84 -13.10 -3.03 -13.08
CA LYS A 84 -12.01 -3.51 -13.90
C LYS A 84 -11.18 -2.36 -14.45
N TYR A 85 -9.84 -2.48 -14.36
CA TYR A 85 -8.87 -1.59 -14.97
C TYR A 85 -8.00 -2.36 -15.95
N ASP A 86 -8.11 -2.03 -17.23
CA ASP A 86 -7.23 -2.60 -18.27
C ASP A 86 -5.88 -1.89 -18.24
N PHE A 87 -4.79 -2.64 -18.38
CA PHE A 87 -3.44 -2.05 -18.40
C PHE A 87 -3.17 -1.28 -19.71
N SER A 88 -2.51 -0.15 -19.57
CA SER A 88 -1.92 0.58 -20.68
C SER A 88 -0.79 -0.27 -21.32
N LYS A 89 -0.34 0.11 -22.52
CA LYS A 89 0.85 -0.51 -23.12
C LYS A 89 2.12 -0.28 -22.31
N MET A 90 2.20 0.84 -21.64
CA MET A 90 3.30 1.20 -20.73
C MET A 90 2.71 1.28 -19.33
N TYR A 91 2.63 0.16 -18.65
CA TYR A 91 2.21 0.11 -17.25
C TYR A 91 3.37 -0.40 -16.40
N SER A 92 3.32 -0.08 -15.12
CA SER A 92 4.25 -0.56 -14.10
C SER A 92 3.47 -1.00 -12.87
N VAL A 93 4.02 -1.97 -12.15
CA VAL A 93 3.49 -2.44 -10.87
C VAL A 93 4.63 -2.35 -9.85
N ASP A 94 4.37 -1.79 -8.70
CA ASP A 94 5.36 -1.77 -7.63
C ASP A 94 5.74 -3.20 -7.20
N GLY A 95 7.05 -3.47 -7.15
CA GLY A 95 7.56 -4.82 -6.93
C GLY A 95 7.32 -5.81 -8.09
N GLY A 96 6.74 -5.35 -9.23
CA GLY A 96 6.41 -6.15 -10.41
C GLY A 96 5.05 -6.85 -10.30
N GLU A 97 4.50 -7.28 -11.42
CA GLU A 97 3.17 -7.89 -11.50
C GLU A 97 3.01 -9.17 -10.64
N SER A 98 4.12 -9.84 -10.33
CA SER A 98 4.13 -11.02 -9.47
C SER A 98 3.85 -10.70 -8.00
N SER A 99 4.11 -9.47 -7.56
CA SER A 99 3.85 -9.02 -6.17
C SER A 99 2.36 -8.84 -5.87
N LEU A 100 1.51 -8.68 -6.90
CA LEU A 100 0.08 -8.48 -6.70
C LEU A 100 -0.58 -9.67 -5.99
N GLY A 101 -1.06 -9.45 -4.77
CA GLY A 101 -1.81 -10.41 -3.93
C GLY A 101 -3.32 -10.19 -4.03
N ILE A 102 -4.10 -11.27 -4.23
CA ILE A 102 -5.55 -11.19 -4.10
C ILE A 102 -5.90 -10.89 -2.64
N ASP A 103 -6.96 -10.13 -2.42
CA ASP A 103 -7.46 -9.66 -1.13
C ASP A 103 -6.58 -8.59 -0.43
N SER A 104 -5.51 -8.11 -1.06
CA SER A 104 -4.75 -6.93 -0.61
C SER A 104 -5.27 -5.65 -1.23
N GLU A 105 -5.02 -4.51 -0.56
CA GLU A 105 -5.44 -3.17 -0.99
C GLU A 105 -4.40 -2.56 -1.94
N TYR A 106 -4.88 -2.04 -3.07
CA TYR A 106 -4.04 -1.40 -4.09
C TYR A 106 -4.61 -0.08 -4.54
N GLY A 107 -3.70 0.83 -4.87
CA GLY A 107 -3.95 2.04 -5.64
C GLY A 107 -3.65 1.81 -7.12
N VAL A 108 -4.53 2.26 -8.00
CA VAL A 108 -4.31 2.27 -9.44
C VAL A 108 -4.31 3.70 -9.95
N TYR A 109 -3.33 4.05 -10.77
CA TYR A 109 -3.22 5.34 -11.44
C TYR A 109 -3.53 5.18 -12.92
N LEU A 110 -4.27 6.13 -13.46
CA LEU A 110 -4.89 6.01 -14.78
C LEU A 110 -4.31 7.02 -15.77
N ASP A 111 -4.23 6.62 -17.03
CA ASP A 111 -3.99 7.55 -18.14
C ASP A 111 -5.26 8.34 -18.49
N ALA A 112 -5.15 9.27 -19.44
CA ALA A 112 -6.27 10.12 -19.88
C ALA A 112 -7.44 9.34 -20.51
N ASN A 113 -7.26 8.06 -20.84
CA ASN A 113 -8.26 7.17 -21.41
C ASN A 113 -8.82 6.17 -20.40
N GLY A 114 -8.37 6.24 -19.13
CA GLY A 114 -8.79 5.33 -18.06
C GLY A 114 -8.07 3.99 -18.04
N TYR A 115 -6.95 3.83 -18.76
CA TYR A 115 -6.11 2.65 -18.64
C TYR A 115 -5.15 2.77 -17.46
N ALA A 116 -4.95 1.68 -16.73
CA ALA A 116 -3.99 1.62 -15.63
C ALA A 116 -2.55 1.73 -16.14
N ILE A 117 -1.82 2.72 -15.62
CA ILE A 117 -0.41 2.97 -15.94
C ILE A 117 0.53 2.60 -14.80
N TYR A 118 0.03 2.67 -13.55
CA TYR A 118 0.79 2.29 -12.37
C TYR A 118 -0.13 1.67 -11.32
N VAL A 119 0.37 0.66 -10.64
CA VAL A 119 -0.31 0.00 -9.53
C VAL A 119 0.69 -0.13 -8.39
N GLU A 120 0.28 0.27 -7.21
CA GLU A 120 1.06 0.10 -5.98
C GLU A 120 0.16 -0.42 -4.86
N GLU A 121 0.75 -1.13 -3.92
CA GLU A 121 0.06 -1.48 -2.69
C GLU A 121 -0.18 -0.20 -1.88
N THR A 122 -1.43 0.01 -1.46
CA THR A 122 -1.73 1.17 -0.60
C THR A 122 -1.07 0.95 0.75
N GLU A 123 -0.45 2.01 1.28
CA GLU A 123 0.07 1.95 2.63
C GLU A 123 -1.04 1.51 3.59
N TYR A 124 -0.71 0.58 4.46
CA TYR A 124 -1.64 0.11 5.48
C TYR A 124 -2.21 1.29 6.25
N ASN A 125 -3.54 1.43 6.22
CA ASN A 125 -4.19 2.43 7.05
C ASN A 125 -3.89 2.11 8.51
N ILE A 126 -3.21 3.00 9.21
CA ILE A 126 -2.88 2.79 10.63
C ILE A 126 -4.12 2.51 11.49
N ALA A 127 -5.31 2.92 11.02
CA ALA A 127 -6.59 2.62 11.64
C ALA A 127 -6.98 1.14 11.57
N ASP A 128 -6.39 0.37 10.64
CA ASP A 128 -6.63 -1.06 10.49
C ASP A 128 -5.79 -1.91 11.44
N TYR A 129 -4.90 -1.25 12.20
CA TYR A 129 -4.04 -1.89 13.18
C TYR A 129 -4.38 -1.45 14.59
N ALA A 130 -4.18 -2.35 15.53
CA ALA A 130 -4.27 -2.06 16.94
C ALA A 130 -3.10 -2.72 17.69
N TYR A 131 -2.75 -2.12 18.82
CA TYR A 131 -1.80 -2.74 19.73
C TYR A 131 -2.54 -3.80 20.56
N LEU A 132 -2.18 -5.05 20.38
CA LEU A 132 -2.71 -6.16 21.18
C LEU A 132 -2.06 -6.13 22.56
N ARG A 133 -2.86 -5.85 23.59
CA ARG A 133 -2.40 -5.74 24.97
C ARG A 133 -2.50 -7.05 25.74
N ALA A 134 -3.57 -7.81 25.52
CA ALA A 134 -3.81 -9.08 26.19
C ALA A 134 -4.75 -9.96 25.41
N LEU A 135 -4.59 -11.26 25.53
CA LEU A 135 -5.55 -12.30 25.11
C LEU A 135 -6.07 -13.02 26.34
N GLN A 136 -7.35 -13.32 26.32
CA GLN A 136 -8.02 -14.12 27.34
C GLN A 136 -8.77 -15.26 26.68
N GLY A 137 -8.30 -16.48 26.92
CA GLY A 137 -9.00 -17.70 26.50
C GLY A 137 -10.27 -17.92 27.29
N SER A 138 -11.28 -18.46 26.63
CA SER A 138 -12.50 -18.88 27.26
C SER A 138 -12.44 -20.38 27.59
N SER A 139 -12.66 -20.72 28.85
CA SER A 139 -12.84 -22.13 29.26
C SER A 139 -14.31 -22.58 29.21
N VAL A 140 -15.20 -21.73 28.74
CA VAL A 140 -16.63 -22.00 28.65
C VAL A 140 -16.96 -22.42 27.24
N ALA A 141 -17.58 -23.57 27.08
CA ALA A 141 -18.03 -24.05 25.78
C ALA A 141 -18.92 -23.03 25.07
N PHE A 142 -18.63 -22.76 23.80
CA PHE A 142 -19.32 -21.78 22.93
C PHE A 142 -19.09 -20.29 23.29
N ALA A 143 -18.13 -19.97 24.14
CA ALA A 143 -17.72 -18.59 24.37
C ALA A 143 -16.43 -18.30 23.57
N SER A 144 -16.39 -17.17 22.88
CA SER A 144 -15.22 -16.71 22.14
C SER A 144 -14.10 -16.27 23.08
N ASP A 145 -12.88 -16.45 22.65
CA ASP A 145 -11.73 -15.80 23.26
C ASP A 145 -11.84 -14.28 23.10
N LYS A 146 -11.14 -13.54 23.94
CA LYS A 146 -11.18 -12.06 23.94
C LYS A 146 -9.81 -11.46 23.79
N ALA A 147 -9.74 -10.42 22.96
CA ALA A 147 -8.57 -9.59 22.80
C ALA A 147 -8.80 -8.20 23.39
N ALA A 148 -7.86 -7.74 24.22
CA ALA A 148 -7.81 -6.36 24.69
C ALA A 148 -6.86 -5.57 23.80
N LEU A 149 -7.37 -4.54 23.14
CA LEU A 149 -6.68 -3.74 22.12
C LEU A 149 -6.53 -2.30 22.58
N ILE A 150 -5.46 -1.65 22.09
CA ILE A 150 -5.35 -0.19 22.05
C ILE A 150 -5.39 0.22 20.58
N THR A 151 -6.45 0.89 20.17
CA THR A 151 -6.64 1.36 18.80
C THR A 151 -5.75 2.57 18.48
N TYR A 152 -5.58 2.91 17.20
CA TYR A 152 -4.71 4.00 16.76
C TYR A 152 -5.04 5.35 17.40
N ASP A 153 -6.28 5.56 17.81
CA ASP A 153 -6.74 6.77 18.55
C ASP A 153 -6.51 6.70 20.06
N GLY A 154 -5.75 5.71 20.53
CA GLY A 154 -5.37 5.53 21.93
C GLY A 154 -6.45 4.95 22.83
N LYS A 155 -7.59 4.53 22.29
CA LYS A 155 -8.69 3.96 23.08
C LYS A 155 -8.46 2.48 23.34
N MET A 156 -8.83 2.07 24.55
CA MET A 156 -8.89 0.64 24.88
C MET A 156 -10.21 0.04 24.42
N LYS A 157 -10.12 -1.12 23.77
CA LYS A 157 -11.28 -1.88 23.30
C LYS A 157 -11.08 -3.36 23.62
N THR A 158 -12.14 -4.05 24.01
CA THR A 158 -12.15 -5.51 24.12
C THR A 158 -13.07 -6.06 23.03
N VAL A 159 -12.58 -7.01 22.27
CA VAL A 159 -13.32 -7.66 21.18
C VAL A 159 -13.31 -9.17 21.37
N ASP A 160 -14.31 -9.84 20.81
CA ASP A 160 -14.30 -11.30 20.68
C ASP A 160 -13.43 -11.67 19.47
N THR A 161 -12.63 -12.72 19.59
CA THR A 161 -11.81 -13.22 18.51
C THR A 161 -12.60 -14.21 17.63
N LYS A 162 -12.23 -14.31 16.36
CA LYS A 162 -12.86 -15.24 15.41
C LYS A 162 -12.59 -16.70 15.75
N GLU A 163 -11.41 -16.97 16.27
CA GLU A 163 -10.87 -18.31 16.49
C GLU A 163 -10.32 -18.43 17.91
N ASP A 164 -9.97 -19.64 18.31
CA ASP A 164 -9.36 -19.96 19.60
C ASP A 164 -7.86 -19.62 19.58
N TYR A 165 -7.55 -18.32 19.56
CA TYR A 165 -6.18 -17.82 19.51
C TYR A 165 -5.31 -18.25 20.67
N THR A 166 -5.89 -18.52 21.82
CA THR A 166 -5.13 -18.96 23.00
C THR A 166 -4.55 -20.36 22.83
N ASN A 167 -5.22 -21.23 22.10
CA ASN A 167 -4.68 -22.57 21.78
C ASN A 167 -3.62 -22.52 20.70
N ASP A 168 -3.79 -21.67 19.69
CA ASP A 168 -2.83 -21.53 18.61
C ASP A 168 -1.49 -20.98 19.10
N PHE A 169 -1.51 -20.21 20.18
CA PHE A 169 -0.30 -19.63 20.77
C PHE A 169 0.32 -20.45 21.89
N ALA A 170 -0.37 -21.43 22.46
CA ALA A 170 0.10 -22.22 23.60
C ALA A 170 1.38 -23.04 23.33
N GLY A 171 1.75 -23.26 22.06
CA GLY A 171 2.92 -24.05 21.66
C GLY A 171 4.23 -23.29 21.47
N TYR A 172 4.21 -21.96 21.55
CA TYR A 172 5.36 -21.13 21.13
C TYR A 172 6.30 -20.66 22.27
N GLY A 173 6.23 -21.25 23.43
CA GLY A 173 7.17 -20.98 24.54
C GLY A 173 7.16 -19.53 25.01
N SER A 174 8.27 -18.84 24.91
CA SER A 174 8.41 -17.45 25.36
C SER A 174 8.17 -16.39 24.30
N GLU A 175 8.03 -16.78 23.05
CA GLU A 175 7.77 -15.88 21.90
C GLU A 175 6.62 -16.43 21.10
N LEU A 176 5.62 -15.57 20.86
CA LEU A 176 4.47 -15.86 20.04
C LEU A 176 4.50 -14.97 18.80
N GLN A 177 4.33 -15.56 17.64
CA GLN A 177 4.11 -14.83 16.38
C GLN A 177 2.62 -14.86 16.08
N ILE A 178 2.00 -13.70 16.00
CA ILE A 178 0.62 -13.53 15.56
C ILE A 178 0.65 -13.14 14.09
N GLY A 179 -0.02 -13.90 13.25
CA GLY A 179 -0.15 -13.62 11.82
C GLY A 179 0.69 -14.53 10.93
N ASN A 180 0.54 -14.34 9.62
CA ASN A 180 1.30 -15.05 8.60
C ASN A 180 2.81 -14.75 8.75
N ALA A 181 3.66 -15.56 8.14
CA ALA A 181 5.12 -15.49 8.19
C ALA A 181 5.74 -14.10 7.87
N ASN A 182 4.94 -13.15 7.39
CA ASN A 182 5.33 -11.78 7.06
C ASN A 182 4.81 -10.73 8.05
N SER A 183 4.01 -11.10 9.03
CA SER A 183 3.53 -10.18 10.08
C SER A 183 4.45 -10.31 11.27
N GLU A 184 5.40 -9.39 11.41
CA GLU A 184 6.30 -9.35 12.56
C GLU A 184 5.59 -8.83 13.80
N ILE A 185 4.75 -9.66 14.41
CA ILE A 185 4.25 -9.41 15.75
C ILE A 185 4.84 -10.45 16.66
N VAL A 186 5.84 -10.04 17.42
CA VAL A 186 6.48 -10.88 18.44
C VAL A 186 5.79 -10.61 19.75
N LEU A 187 5.10 -11.60 20.30
CA LEU A 187 4.58 -11.58 21.65
C LEU A 187 5.62 -12.14 22.60
N VAL A 188 6.12 -11.30 23.49
CA VAL A 188 7.07 -11.71 24.51
C VAL A 188 6.34 -12.03 25.81
N LYS A 189 6.60 -13.19 26.29
CA LYS A 189 6.26 -13.91 27.52
C LYS A 189 5.60 -13.16 28.67
N GLU A 190 4.55 -13.80 29.14
CA GLU A 190 3.94 -13.80 30.49
C GLU A 190 3.27 -12.55 31.04
N THR A 191 3.59 -11.34 30.63
CA THR A 191 2.98 -10.15 31.24
C THR A 191 2.79 -8.95 30.31
N ALA A 192 3.34 -8.95 29.13
CA ALA A 192 3.20 -7.84 28.19
C ALA A 192 3.05 -8.39 26.77
N VAL A 193 1.88 -8.29 26.26
CA VAL A 193 1.65 -8.41 24.82
C VAL A 193 2.27 -7.19 24.18
N VAL A 194 3.24 -7.38 23.33
CA VAL A 194 3.90 -6.29 22.63
C VAL A 194 3.80 -6.54 21.16
N GLY A 195 2.96 -5.78 20.47
CA GLY A 195 2.89 -5.87 19.04
C GLY A 195 1.63 -5.22 18.46
N TYR A 196 1.66 -4.99 17.17
CA TYR A 196 0.51 -4.54 16.41
C TYR A 196 -0.11 -5.74 15.70
N ILE A 197 -1.41 -5.79 15.67
CA ILE A 197 -2.18 -6.80 14.98
C ILE A 197 -3.13 -6.11 14.01
N ALA A 198 -3.25 -6.65 12.81
CA ALA A 198 -4.28 -6.21 11.89
C ALA A 198 -5.65 -6.60 12.44
N LEU A 199 -6.61 -5.67 12.42
CA LEU A 199 -7.95 -5.92 12.96
C LEU A 199 -8.72 -6.99 12.19
N THR A 200 -8.31 -7.26 10.95
CA THR A 200 -8.83 -8.34 10.12
C THR A 200 -8.43 -9.72 10.61
N ASP A 201 -7.36 -9.83 11.39
CA ASP A 201 -6.82 -11.08 11.91
C ASP A 201 -7.45 -11.52 13.24
N LEU A 202 -8.43 -10.72 13.73
CA LEU A 202 -9.17 -11.01 14.99
C LEU A 202 -10.53 -11.67 14.72
#